data_f60d16316067826000813402c8547258
#
_entry.id   f60d16316067826000813402c8547258
#
_cell.length_a   1.000
_cell.length_b   1.000
_cell.length_c   1.000
_cell.angle_alpha   90.00
_cell.angle_beta   90.00
_cell.angle_gamma   90.00
#
_symmetry.space_group_name_H-M   'P 1'
#
loop_
_entity.id
_entity.type
_entity.pdbx_description
1 polymer ?
#
loop_
_entity_poly.entity_id
_entity_poly.type
_entity_poly.pdbx_seq_one_letter_code
_entity_poly.pdbx_strand_id
1 'polypeptide(L)'
;RTTPSSSSAASDVYKRQATKDAGKIAGLDVKRIINEPTAAALAYGLDKKKTGTVAVYDLGGGTFDISILEIGDGVFEVKATNGDTKLGGEDFDNVLIDYFAAEFKKEQSIDLKNDKLALQRLKEAAEKAKIELSTAPQTEVNLPFITADASGPKHLNIKLSRSKFESLVSDLIDRSIEPCKQALKDAGLSAGEINDVILVGGMTRMPKVIDCLLYTSPSPRDRPL
;
A
#
# COMPACT_ATOMS: atom_id res chain seq x y z
N ARG A 1 30.43 9.85 -1.33
CA ARG A 1 30.15 8.75 -2.27
C ARG A 1 30.33 7.44 -1.51
N THR A 2 29.29 6.91 -0.92
CA THR A 2 29.27 5.54 -0.43
C THR A 2 28.99 4.64 -1.63
N THR A 3 30.00 3.92 -2.09
CA THR A 3 29.82 2.83 -3.06
C THR A 3 28.86 1.79 -2.44
N PRO A 4 27.81 1.36 -3.15
CA PRO A 4 27.00 0.23 -2.68
C PRO A 4 27.92 -0.98 -2.44
N SER A 5 27.73 -1.69 -1.34
CA SER A 5 28.53 -2.88 -1.07
C SER A 5 28.36 -3.86 -2.24
N SER A 6 29.44 -4.50 -2.66
CA SER A 6 29.44 -5.47 -3.77
C SER A 6 28.38 -6.59 -3.61
N SER A 7 27.95 -6.85 -2.38
CA SER A 7 26.88 -7.78 -2.01
C SER A 7 25.49 -7.32 -2.45
N SER A 8 25.15 -6.03 -2.36
CA SER A 8 23.82 -5.53 -2.76
C SER A 8 23.66 -5.51 -4.28
N ALA A 9 24.70 -5.11 -5.02
CA ALA A 9 24.69 -5.11 -6.49
C ALA A 9 24.57 -6.54 -7.06
N ALA A 10 25.28 -7.51 -6.49
CA ALA A 10 25.18 -8.91 -6.89
C ALA A 10 23.78 -9.47 -6.61
N SER A 11 23.18 -9.13 -5.47
CA SER A 11 21.80 -9.52 -5.12
C SER A 11 20.77 -8.95 -6.10
N ASP A 12 20.94 -7.71 -6.56
CA ASP A 12 20.03 -7.09 -7.55
C ASP A 12 20.13 -7.78 -8.92
N VAL A 13 21.35 -8.05 -9.42
CA VAL A 13 21.56 -8.77 -10.68
C VAL A 13 20.94 -10.16 -10.63
N TYR A 14 21.11 -10.90 -9.53
CA TYR A 14 20.54 -12.21 -9.36
C TYR A 14 19.00 -12.19 -9.37
N LYS A 15 18.39 -11.26 -8.64
CA LYS A 15 16.92 -11.11 -8.61
C LYS A 15 16.35 -10.78 -9.98
N ARG A 16 16.98 -9.89 -10.73
CA ARG A 16 16.56 -9.53 -12.10
C ARG A 16 16.66 -10.74 -13.04
N GLN A 17 17.74 -11.52 -12.94
CA GLN A 17 17.88 -12.72 -13.76
C GLN A 17 16.82 -13.76 -13.42
N ALA A 18 16.56 -14.02 -12.13
CA ALA A 18 15.53 -14.95 -11.68
C ALA A 18 14.12 -14.53 -12.18
N THR A 19 13.80 -13.24 -12.15
CA THR A 19 12.53 -12.71 -12.68
C THR A 19 12.43 -12.95 -14.19
N LYS A 20 13.51 -12.70 -14.93
CA LYS A 20 13.56 -12.96 -16.38
C LYS A 20 13.37 -14.43 -16.70
N ASP A 21 14.00 -15.30 -15.93
CA ASP A 21 13.92 -16.75 -16.13
C ASP A 21 12.53 -17.27 -15.78
N ALA A 22 11.90 -16.78 -14.72
CA ALA A 22 10.51 -17.09 -14.37
C ALA A 22 9.54 -16.73 -15.50
N GLY A 23 9.70 -15.56 -16.11
CA GLY A 23 8.91 -15.16 -17.28
C GLY A 23 9.09 -16.10 -18.47
N LYS A 24 10.33 -16.49 -18.76
CA LYS A 24 10.63 -17.47 -19.83
C LYS A 24 10.04 -18.86 -19.54
N ILE A 25 10.12 -19.34 -18.30
CA ILE A 25 9.54 -20.62 -17.88
C ILE A 25 8.01 -20.58 -18.05
N ALA A 26 7.37 -19.43 -17.80
CA ALA A 26 5.95 -19.21 -18.05
C ALA A 26 5.60 -19.06 -19.54
N GLY A 27 6.56 -19.20 -20.47
CA GLY A 27 6.35 -19.10 -21.91
C GLY A 27 6.28 -17.67 -22.45
N LEU A 28 6.68 -16.67 -21.65
CA LEU A 28 6.70 -15.28 -22.07
C LEU A 28 7.99 -14.91 -22.80
N ASP A 29 7.88 -14.08 -23.84
CA ASP A 29 9.04 -13.46 -24.49
C ASP A 29 9.45 -12.20 -23.71
N VAL A 30 10.34 -12.36 -22.74
CA VAL A 30 10.80 -11.27 -21.87
C VAL A 30 11.77 -10.37 -22.62
N LYS A 31 11.30 -9.25 -23.10
CA LYS A 31 12.09 -8.25 -23.84
C LYS A 31 13.02 -7.46 -22.90
N ARG A 32 12.51 -7.01 -21.77
CA ARG A 32 13.23 -6.14 -20.83
C ARG A 32 12.65 -6.26 -19.41
N ILE A 33 13.51 -6.02 -18.42
CA ILE A 33 13.11 -5.82 -17.03
C ILE A 33 13.34 -4.35 -16.71
N ILE A 34 12.32 -3.69 -16.18
CA ILE A 34 12.36 -2.30 -15.73
C ILE A 34 12.01 -2.24 -14.24
N ASN A 35 12.44 -1.19 -13.57
CA ASN A 35 12.09 -0.95 -12.17
C ASN A 35 10.61 -0.57 -12.05
N GLU A 36 9.97 -0.99 -10.97
CA GLU A 36 8.54 -0.77 -10.72
C GLU A 36 8.13 0.72 -10.81
N PRO A 37 8.81 1.67 -10.14
CA PRO A 37 8.44 3.08 -10.25
C PRO A 37 8.58 3.63 -11.68
N THR A 38 9.55 3.15 -12.46
CA THR A 38 9.67 3.50 -13.88
C THR A 38 8.51 2.92 -14.70
N ALA A 39 8.11 1.68 -14.40
CA ALA A 39 6.97 1.05 -15.06
C ALA A 39 5.67 1.81 -14.76
N ALA A 40 5.47 2.23 -13.52
CA ALA A 40 4.33 3.04 -13.11
C ALA A 40 4.30 4.39 -13.85
N ALA A 41 5.45 5.08 -13.93
CA ALA A 41 5.56 6.35 -14.65
C ALA A 41 5.25 6.20 -16.16
N LEU A 42 5.72 5.11 -16.78
CA LEU A 42 5.42 4.79 -18.18
C LEU A 42 3.94 4.48 -18.38
N ALA A 43 3.33 3.68 -17.51
CA ALA A 43 1.91 3.33 -17.57
C ALA A 43 1.01 4.56 -17.42
N TYR A 44 1.47 5.54 -16.65
CA TYR A 44 0.77 6.82 -16.48
C TYR A 44 0.94 7.77 -17.68
N GLY A 45 1.72 7.39 -18.69
CA GLY A 45 1.93 8.15 -19.93
C GLY A 45 2.88 9.33 -19.78
N LEU A 46 3.76 9.30 -18.78
CA LEU A 46 4.74 10.37 -18.57
C LEU A 46 5.93 10.33 -19.54
N ASP A 47 6.05 9.29 -20.35
CA ASP A 47 6.97 9.21 -21.48
C ASP A 47 6.75 10.33 -22.52
N LYS A 48 5.54 10.89 -22.55
CA LYS A 48 5.17 12.02 -23.43
C LYS A 48 5.54 13.39 -22.87
N LYS A 49 5.92 13.48 -21.59
CA LYS A 49 6.43 14.71 -20.97
C LYS A 49 7.89 14.90 -21.32
N LYS A 50 8.26 16.12 -21.70
CA LYS A 50 9.65 16.42 -22.05
C LYS A 50 10.57 16.47 -20.85
N THR A 51 10.11 17.04 -19.74
CA THR A 51 10.89 17.17 -18.49
C THR A 51 9.95 17.27 -17.29
N GLY A 52 10.40 16.84 -16.12
CA GLY A 52 9.68 17.02 -14.86
C GLY A 52 10.17 16.09 -13.75
N THR A 53 9.81 16.43 -12.53
CA THR A 53 10.07 15.62 -11.34
C THR A 53 8.78 14.97 -10.87
N VAL A 54 8.85 13.67 -10.62
CA VAL A 54 7.69 12.84 -10.30
C VAL A 54 7.97 12.04 -9.03
N ALA A 55 7.02 12.03 -8.11
CA ALA A 55 7.02 11.12 -6.98
C ALA A 55 6.11 9.93 -7.29
N VAL A 56 6.61 8.71 -7.12
CA VAL A 56 5.82 7.47 -7.18
C VAL A 56 5.63 6.98 -5.76
N TYR A 57 4.40 7.06 -5.26
CA TYR A 57 3.98 6.61 -3.94
C TYR A 57 3.28 5.27 -4.11
N ASP A 58 3.94 4.19 -3.71
CA ASP A 58 3.45 2.82 -3.83
C ASP A 58 3.14 2.24 -2.45
N LEU A 59 1.85 2.12 -2.13
CA LEU A 59 1.37 1.46 -0.91
C LEU A 59 0.62 0.19 -1.31
N GLY A 60 1.37 -0.90 -1.32
CA GLY A 60 0.89 -2.22 -1.71
C GLY A 60 0.28 -3.04 -0.56
N GLY A 61 0.28 -4.36 -0.72
CA GLY A 61 -0.26 -5.30 0.30
C GLY A 61 0.63 -5.46 1.51
N GLY A 62 1.96 -5.43 1.35
CA GLY A 62 2.92 -5.72 2.43
C GLY A 62 4.01 -4.67 2.62
N THR A 63 4.26 -3.82 1.61
CA THR A 63 5.32 -2.80 1.65
C THR A 63 4.79 -1.45 1.21
N PHE A 64 5.48 -0.42 1.69
CA PHE A 64 5.38 0.95 1.23
C PHE A 64 6.70 1.37 0.60
N ASP A 65 6.66 1.91 -0.61
CA ASP A 65 7.80 2.43 -1.33
C ASP A 65 7.50 3.82 -1.89
N ILE A 66 8.44 4.74 -1.74
CA ILE A 66 8.43 6.07 -2.36
C ILE A 66 9.66 6.23 -3.23
N SER A 67 9.48 6.68 -4.47
CA SER A 67 10.56 6.94 -5.41
C SER A 67 10.40 8.32 -6.03
N ILE A 68 11.49 9.08 -6.04
CA ILE A 68 11.56 10.37 -6.74
C ILE A 68 12.29 10.15 -8.06
N LEU A 69 11.61 10.47 -9.16
CA LEU A 69 12.14 10.33 -10.52
C LEU A 69 12.26 11.69 -11.19
N GLU A 70 13.33 11.86 -11.93
CA GLU A 70 13.49 12.94 -12.89
C GLU A 70 13.26 12.40 -14.31
N ILE A 71 12.43 13.11 -15.06
CA ILE A 71 12.13 12.79 -16.47
C ILE A 71 12.79 13.84 -17.34
N GLY A 72 13.64 13.40 -18.26
CA GLY A 72 14.28 14.27 -19.24
C GLY A 72 14.42 13.55 -20.59
N ASP A 73 13.88 14.14 -21.65
CA ASP A 73 13.99 13.63 -23.03
C ASP A 73 13.64 12.13 -23.21
N GLY A 74 12.62 11.66 -22.49
CA GLY A 74 12.18 10.26 -22.52
C GLY A 74 13.03 9.31 -21.65
N VAL A 75 13.99 9.83 -20.89
CA VAL A 75 14.79 9.10 -19.93
C VAL A 75 14.22 9.29 -18.53
N PHE A 76 14.11 8.20 -17.78
CA PHE A 76 13.69 8.21 -16.39
C PHE A 76 14.90 7.93 -15.49
N GLU A 77 15.28 8.89 -14.68
CA GLU A 77 16.33 8.76 -13.68
C GLU A 77 15.73 8.70 -12.28
N VAL A 78 16.05 7.66 -11.51
CA VAL A 78 15.64 7.55 -10.11
C VAL A 78 16.64 8.35 -9.26
N LYS A 79 16.19 9.45 -8.66
CA LYS A 79 17.01 10.35 -7.82
C LYS A 79 17.15 9.83 -6.39
N ALA A 80 16.04 9.34 -5.83
CA ALA A 80 16.00 8.79 -4.49
C ALA A 80 14.88 7.76 -4.34
N THR A 81 15.07 6.82 -3.41
CA THR A 81 14.04 5.86 -2.98
C THR A 81 14.09 5.70 -1.46
N ASN A 82 12.94 5.53 -0.86
CA ASN A 82 12.80 5.18 0.55
C ASN A 82 11.53 4.33 0.73
N GLY A 83 11.26 3.84 1.94
CA GLY A 83 10.05 3.05 2.18
C GLY A 83 10.02 2.39 3.55
N ASP A 84 8.97 1.62 3.78
CA ASP A 84 8.79 0.79 4.97
C ASP A 84 8.39 -0.62 4.54
N THR A 85 9.27 -1.59 4.74
CA THR A 85 9.07 -3.00 4.36
C THR A 85 8.06 -3.74 5.23
N LYS A 86 7.50 -3.05 6.25
CA LYS A 86 6.50 -3.57 7.18
C LYS A 86 5.29 -2.64 7.26
N LEU A 87 4.94 -2.00 6.14
CA LEU A 87 3.76 -1.14 6.02
C LEU A 87 3.04 -1.46 4.73
N GLY A 88 1.87 -2.07 4.83
CA GLY A 88 1.06 -2.43 3.68
C GLY A 88 -0.37 -2.80 4.06
N GLY A 89 -1.17 -3.15 3.07
CA GLY A 89 -2.59 -3.47 3.24
C GLY A 89 -2.88 -4.54 4.30
N GLU A 90 -1.96 -5.48 4.51
CA GLU A 90 -2.08 -6.51 5.56
C GLU A 90 -2.07 -5.90 6.98
N ASP A 91 -1.33 -4.81 7.20
CA ASP A 91 -1.32 -4.13 8.50
C ASP A 91 -2.66 -3.48 8.78
N PHE A 92 -3.28 -2.89 7.75
CA PHE A 92 -4.64 -2.33 7.83
C PHE A 92 -5.68 -3.41 8.10
N ASP A 93 -5.55 -4.58 7.47
CA ASP A 93 -6.42 -5.73 7.73
C ASP A 93 -6.25 -6.22 9.18
N ASN A 94 -5.03 -6.32 9.68
CA ASN A 94 -4.76 -6.74 11.06
C ASN A 94 -5.42 -5.80 12.09
N VAL A 95 -5.39 -4.49 11.86
CA VAL A 95 -6.10 -3.52 12.70
C VAL A 95 -7.61 -3.79 12.72
N LEU A 96 -8.21 -4.09 11.56
CA LEU A 96 -9.64 -4.44 11.48
C LEU A 96 -9.95 -5.78 12.17
N ILE A 97 -9.10 -6.79 12.00
CA ILE A 97 -9.25 -8.10 12.67
C ILE A 97 -9.23 -7.90 14.18
N ASP A 98 -8.29 -7.10 14.68
CA ASP A 98 -8.18 -6.80 16.11
C ASP A 98 -9.40 -6.05 16.61
N TYR A 99 -9.90 -5.09 15.84
CA TYR A 99 -11.12 -4.36 16.18
C TYR A 99 -12.35 -5.30 16.21
N PHE A 100 -12.56 -6.13 15.20
CA PHE A 100 -13.70 -7.06 15.16
C PHE A 100 -13.64 -8.08 16.29
N ALA A 101 -12.47 -8.65 16.56
CA ALA A 101 -12.28 -9.60 17.65
C ALA A 101 -12.54 -8.95 19.03
N ALA A 102 -12.09 -7.70 19.21
CA ALA A 102 -12.32 -6.95 20.45
C ALA A 102 -13.81 -6.62 20.66
N GLU A 103 -14.53 -6.18 19.63
CA GLU A 103 -15.96 -5.90 19.72
C GLU A 103 -16.74 -7.19 20.02
N PHE A 104 -16.43 -8.29 19.34
CA PHE A 104 -17.06 -9.58 19.62
C PHE A 104 -16.80 -10.06 21.05
N LYS A 105 -15.57 -9.90 21.53
CA LYS A 105 -15.21 -10.28 22.91
C LYS A 105 -15.95 -9.45 23.97
N LYS A 106 -16.23 -8.18 23.69
CA LYS A 106 -17.07 -7.33 24.58
C LYS A 106 -18.49 -7.82 24.68
N GLU A 107 -19.09 -8.26 23.55
CA GLU A 107 -20.48 -8.69 23.49
C GLU A 107 -20.69 -10.14 23.96
N GLN A 108 -19.81 -11.05 23.56
CA GLN A 108 -19.97 -12.49 23.74
C GLN A 108 -19.02 -13.11 24.76
N SER A 109 -18.05 -12.36 25.29
CA SER A 109 -16.98 -12.81 26.19
C SER A 109 -16.11 -13.95 25.62
N ILE A 110 -16.08 -14.12 24.29
CA ILE A 110 -15.33 -15.15 23.57
C ILE A 110 -14.24 -14.48 22.76
N ASP A 111 -13.01 -15.02 22.80
CA ASP A 111 -11.88 -14.52 22.02
C ASP A 111 -11.74 -15.33 20.72
N LEU A 112 -12.12 -14.70 19.60
CA LEU A 112 -12.08 -15.33 18.28
C LEU A 112 -10.65 -15.58 17.76
N LYS A 113 -9.64 -14.92 18.31
CA LYS A 113 -8.25 -15.10 17.88
C LYS A 113 -7.69 -16.50 18.22
N ASN A 114 -8.31 -17.21 19.15
CA ASN A 114 -7.94 -18.55 19.53
C ASN A 114 -8.51 -19.64 18.61
N ASP A 115 -9.48 -19.29 17.76
CA ASP A 115 -10.10 -20.18 16.77
C ASP A 115 -9.55 -19.89 15.39
N LYS A 116 -8.79 -20.83 14.83
CA LYS A 116 -8.16 -20.68 13.51
C LYS A 116 -9.16 -20.46 12.36
N LEU A 117 -10.33 -21.11 12.45
CA LEU A 117 -11.35 -20.98 11.42
C LEU A 117 -12.05 -19.61 11.52
N ALA A 118 -12.39 -19.18 12.74
CA ALA A 118 -12.93 -17.86 12.98
C ALA A 118 -11.93 -16.76 12.54
N LEU A 119 -10.65 -16.92 12.86
CA LEU A 119 -9.60 -16.00 12.46
C LEU A 119 -9.48 -15.88 10.93
N GLN A 120 -9.56 -16.98 10.19
CA GLN A 120 -9.52 -16.96 8.73
C GLN A 120 -10.73 -16.18 8.17
N ARG A 121 -11.93 -16.41 8.70
CA ARG A 121 -13.14 -15.68 8.30
C ARG A 121 -13.06 -14.18 8.65
N LEU A 122 -12.43 -13.84 9.79
CA LEU A 122 -12.18 -12.43 10.15
C LEU A 122 -11.24 -11.76 9.16
N LYS A 123 -10.17 -12.45 8.70
CA LYS A 123 -9.23 -11.93 7.70
C LYS A 123 -9.94 -11.60 6.39
N GLU A 124 -10.72 -12.54 5.86
CA GLU A 124 -11.49 -12.33 4.62
C GLU A 124 -12.49 -11.18 4.76
N ALA A 125 -13.16 -11.08 5.92
CA ALA A 125 -14.11 -10.01 6.18
C ALA A 125 -13.43 -8.64 6.37
N ALA A 126 -12.24 -8.59 6.97
CA ALA A 126 -11.46 -7.37 7.13
C ALA A 126 -10.99 -6.82 5.78
N GLU A 127 -10.41 -7.68 4.94
CA GLU A 127 -10.00 -7.30 3.59
C GLU A 127 -11.19 -6.79 2.76
N LYS A 128 -12.32 -7.51 2.79
CA LYS A 128 -13.53 -7.10 2.10
C LYS A 128 -14.04 -5.74 2.59
N ALA A 129 -14.12 -5.54 3.91
CA ALA A 129 -14.57 -4.29 4.50
C ALA A 129 -13.63 -3.12 4.12
N LYS A 130 -12.32 -3.33 4.15
CA LYS A 130 -11.31 -2.36 3.69
C LYS A 130 -11.56 -1.94 2.25
N ILE A 131 -11.77 -2.89 1.33
CA ILE A 131 -12.04 -2.63 -0.08
C ILE A 131 -13.35 -1.86 -0.24
N GLU A 132 -14.43 -2.27 0.41
CA GLU A 132 -15.73 -1.60 0.33
C GLU A 132 -15.67 -0.15 0.84
N LEU A 133 -14.94 0.09 1.94
CA LEU A 133 -14.78 1.43 2.53
C LEU A 133 -13.93 2.38 1.68
N SER A 134 -13.24 1.92 0.66
CA SER A 134 -12.57 2.81 -0.30
C SER A 134 -13.57 3.62 -1.12
N THR A 135 -14.77 3.08 -1.35
CA THR A 135 -15.83 3.73 -2.15
C THR A 135 -17.08 4.06 -1.33
N ALA A 136 -17.48 3.20 -0.39
CA ALA A 136 -18.67 3.39 0.44
C ALA A 136 -18.34 4.13 1.74
N PRO A 137 -19.29 4.95 2.30
CA PRO A 137 -19.10 5.65 3.57
C PRO A 137 -19.19 4.73 4.78
N GLN A 138 -19.82 3.56 4.61
CA GLN A 138 -19.96 2.51 5.64
C GLN A 138 -20.14 1.15 5.01
N THR A 139 -19.82 0.09 5.77
CA THR A 139 -20.06 -1.30 5.41
C THR A 139 -20.62 -2.08 6.60
N GLU A 140 -21.20 -3.24 6.34
CA GLU A 140 -21.68 -4.17 7.35
C GLU A 140 -20.92 -5.49 7.24
N VAL A 141 -20.23 -5.85 8.32
CA VAL A 141 -19.52 -7.12 8.45
C VAL A 141 -20.43 -8.10 9.15
N ASN A 142 -20.97 -9.06 8.41
CA ASN A 142 -21.87 -10.09 8.91
C ASN A 142 -21.24 -11.48 8.72
N LEU A 143 -20.89 -12.12 9.83
CA LEU A 143 -20.30 -13.45 9.89
C LEU A 143 -21.21 -14.38 10.72
N PRO A 144 -22.21 -15.00 10.11
CA PRO A 144 -23.09 -15.95 10.81
C PRO A 144 -22.31 -17.20 11.20
N PHE A 145 -22.63 -17.77 12.35
CA PHE A 145 -22.04 -19.00 12.87
C PHE A 145 -20.49 -18.92 12.94
N ILE A 146 -19.98 -17.79 13.45
CA ILE A 146 -18.52 -17.59 13.50
C ILE A 146 -17.86 -18.48 14.54
N THR A 147 -18.58 -18.77 15.63
CA THR A 147 -18.19 -19.72 16.69
C THR A 147 -19.45 -20.23 17.41
N ALA A 148 -19.28 -21.13 18.40
CA ALA A 148 -20.33 -21.61 19.25
C ALA A 148 -19.82 -21.82 20.67
N ASP A 149 -20.73 -21.70 21.64
CA ASP A 149 -20.51 -22.06 23.04
C ASP A 149 -21.64 -22.95 23.58
N ALA A 150 -21.69 -23.19 24.88
CA ALA A 150 -22.73 -24.00 25.52
C ALA A 150 -24.15 -23.44 25.34
N SER A 151 -24.31 -22.17 25.03
CA SER A 151 -25.59 -21.51 24.75
C SER A 151 -25.99 -21.57 23.26
N GLY A 152 -25.14 -22.10 22.39
CA GLY A 152 -25.42 -22.28 20.96
C GLY A 152 -24.50 -21.47 20.05
N PRO A 153 -24.88 -21.36 18.76
CA PRO A 153 -24.11 -20.66 17.76
C PRO A 153 -24.06 -19.15 18.02
N LYS A 154 -22.94 -18.53 17.71
CA LYS A 154 -22.69 -17.09 17.82
C LYS A 154 -22.44 -16.48 16.46
N HIS A 155 -22.89 -15.24 16.30
CA HIS A 155 -22.81 -14.47 15.06
C HIS A 155 -22.12 -13.15 15.33
N LEU A 156 -21.28 -12.71 14.40
CA LEU A 156 -20.71 -11.38 14.43
C LEU A 156 -21.45 -10.50 13.42
N ASN A 157 -21.95 -9.36 13.88
CA ASN A 157 -22.53 -8.33 13.02
C ASN A 157 -22.04 -6.96 13.49
N ILE A 158 -21.21 -6.30 12.66
CA ILE A 158 -20.62 -5.00 12.97
C ILE A 158 -20.87 -4.05 11.82
N LYS A 159 -21.41 -2.86 12.12
CA LYS A 159 -21.44 -1.74 11.19
C LYS A 159 -20.17 -0.92 11.36
N LEU A 160 -19.42 -0.76 10.28
CA LEU A 160 -18.15 -0.02 10.26
C LEU A 160 -18.26 1.16 9.31
N SER A 161 -18.08 2.38 9.83
CA SER A 161 -17.96 3.57 9.00
C SER A 161 -16.54 3.78 8.52
N ARG A 162 -16.39 4.44 7.35
CA ARG A 162 -15.08 4.86 6.82
C ARG A 162 -14.32 5.70 7.84
N SER A 163 -14.96 6.69 8.47
CA SER A 163 -14.34 7.55 9.47
C SER A 163 -13.81 6.78 10.68
N LYS A 164 -14.52 5.74 11.12
CA LYS A 164 -14.05 4.85 12.19
C LYS A 164 -12.82 4.06 11.74
N PHE A 165 -12.85 3.48 10.55
CA PHE A 165 -11.69 2.78 9.97
C PHE A 165 -10.48 3.69 9.84
N GLU A 166 -10.65 4.89 9.26
CA GLU A 166 -9.58 5.89 9.10
C GLU A 166 -8.97 6.30 10.45
N SER A 167 -9.79 6.43 11.49
CA SER A 167 -9.32 6.70 12.85
C SER A 167 -8.50 5.54 13.43
N LEU A 168 -8.87 4.29 13.14
CA LEU A 168 -8.16 3.11 13.63
C LEU A 168 -6.79 2.96 12.99
N VAL A 169 -6.61 3.39 11.74
CA VAL A 169 -5.39 3.19 10.94
C VAL A 169 -4.57 4.47 10.73
N SER A 170 -4.91 5.57 11.43
CA SER A 170 -4.20 6.85 11.25
C SER A 170 -2.69 6.71 11.43
N ASP A 171 -2.24 5.98 12.46
CA ASP A 171 -0.82 5.77 12.73
C ASP A 171 -0.09 5.06 11.60
N LEU A 172 -0.77 4.14 10.89
CA LEU A 172 -0.20 3.46 9.72
C LEU A 172 0.00 4.41 8.54
N ILE A 173 -0.96 5.32 8.33
CA ILE A 173 -0.87 6.34 7.29
C ILE A 173 0.26 7.32 7.62
N ASP A 174 0.34 7.78 8.87
CA ASP A 174 1.36 8.72 9.33
C ASP A 174 2.78 8.14 9.19
N ARG A 175 2.95 6.82 9.35
CA ARG A 175 4.22 6.13 9.12
C ARG A 175 4.73 6.26 7.69
N SER A 176 3.88 6.46 6.69
CA SER A 176 4.31 6.65 5.30
C SER A 176 4.91 8.04 5.04
N ILE A 177 4.63 9.02 5.91
CA ILE A 177 5.05 10.41 5.72
C ILE A 177 6.56 10.59 5.89
N GLU A 178 7.14 9.93 6.89
CA GLU A 178 8.57 10.10 7.18
C GLU A 178 9.47 9.58 6.06
N PRO A 179 9.25 8.38 5.45
CA PRO A 179 9.96 7.97 4.25
C PRO A 179 9.80 8.95 3.08
N CYS A 180 8.62 9.58 2.90
CA CYS A 180 8.42 10.58 1.86
C CYS A 180 9.32 11.80 2.07
N LYS A 181 9.37 12.33 3.29
CA LYS A 181 10.24 13.47 3.64
C LYS A 181 11.72 13.12 3.43
N GLN A 182 12.12 11.92 3.83
CA GLN A 182 13.49 11.47 3.67
C GLN A 182 13.87 11.31 2.19
N ALA A 183 12.98 10.76 1.35
CA ALA A 183 13.21 10.63 -0.08
C ALA A 183 13.37 12.00 -0.77
N LEU A 184 12.55 12.99 -0.41
CA LEU A 184 12.69 14.36 -0.91
C LEU A 184 14.03 14.97 -0.50
N LYS A 185 14.43 14.81 0.76
CA LYS A 185 15.72 15.29 1.27
C LYS A 185 16.89 14.64 0.55
N ASP A 186 16.83 13.32 0.33
CA ASP A 186 17.89 12.58 -0.36
C ASP A 186 18.00 12.96 -1.86
N ALA A 187 16.87 13.34 -2.47
CA ALA A 187 16.82 13.89 -3.81
C ALA A 187 17.29 15.36 -3.89
N GLY A 188 17.43 16.05 -2.76
CA GLY A 188 17.76 17.46 -2.69
C GLY A 188 16.62 18.39 -3.13
N LEU A 189 15.36 17.94 -2.99
CA LEU A 189 14.16 18.62 -3.47
C LEU A 189 13.22 18.96 -2.32
N SER A 190 12.46 20.03 -2.51
CA SER A 190 11.28 20.36 -1.71
C SER A 190 10.02 19.76 -2.32
N ALA A 191 8.96 19.62 -1.53
CA ALA A 191 7.67 19.11 -2.02
C ALA A 191 7.09 19.97 -3.16
N GLY A 192 7.36 21.29 -3.15
CA GLY A 192 6.91 22.22 -4.20
C GLY A 192 7.59 22.03 -5.56
N GLU A 193 8.69 21.29 -5.63
CA GLU A 193 9.41 21.00 -6.87
C GLU A 193 8.93 19.69 -7.53
N ILE A 194 8.02 18.95 -6.89
CA ILE A 194 7.38 17.78 -7.46
C ILE A 194 6.26 18.23 -8.40
N ASN A 195 6.37 17.86 -9.66
CA ASN A 195 5.40 18.22 -10.69
C ASN A 195 4.18 17.31 -10.70
N ASP A 196 4.37 16.02 -10.44
CA ASP A 196 3.30 15.01 -10.41
C ASP A 196 3.56 13.98 -9.32
N VAL A 197 2.46 13.47 -8.75
CA VAL A 197 2.49 12.33 -7.82
C VAL A 197 1.69 11.20 -8.44
N ILE A 198 2.32 10.03 -8.58
CA ILE A 198 1.68 8.81 -9.08
C ILE A 198 1.38 7.93 -7.88
N LEU A 199 0.12 7.52 -7.75
CA LEU A 199 -0.35 6.63 -6.70
C LEU A 199 -0.41 5.20 -7.24
N VAL A 200 0.32 4.30 -6.62
CA VAL A 200 0.41 2.88 -6.97
C VAL A 200 0.10 2.03 -5.75
N GLY A 201 -0.41 0.83 -5.99
CA GLY A 201 -0.80 -0.08 -4.91
C GLY A 201 -2.26 0.08 -4.47
N GLY A 202 -2.87 -1.04 -4.05
CA GLY A 202 -4.29 -1.08 -3.72
C GLY A 202 -4.71 -0.16 -2.59
N MET A 203 -3.82 0.09 -1.62
CA MET A 203 -4.10 0.94 -0.46
C MET A 203 -4.18 2.43 -0.80
N THR A 204 -3.63 2.87 -1.91
CA THR A 204 -3.75 4.27 -2.37
C THR A 204 -5.16 4.66 -2.80
N ARG A 205 -6.07 3.67 -2.92
CA ARG A 205 -7.50 3.94 -3.15
C ARG A 205 -8.25 4.42 -1.89
N MET A 206 -7.62 4.32 -0.73
CA MET A 206 -8.19 4.83 0.51
C MET A 206 -8.19 6.38 0.51
N PRO A 207 -9.37 7.04 0.67
CA PRO A 207 -9.45 8.50 0.59
C PRO A 207 -8.49 9.22 1.55
N LYS A 208 -8.33 8.72 2.76
CA LYS A 208 -7.43 9.30 3.76
C LYS A 208 -5.96 9.32 3.33
N VAL A 209 -5.50 8.34 2.53
CA VAL A 209 -4.15 8.32 1.96
C VAL A 209 -3.99 9.46 0.96
N ILE A 210 -4.98 9.65 0.08
CA ILE A 210 -5.01 10.73 -0.90
C ILE A 210 -4.99 12.09 -0.21
N ASP A 211 -5.86 12.27 0.79
CA ASP A 211 -5.94 13.52 1.56
C ASP A 211 -4.61 13.84 2.24
N CYS A 212 -3.93 12.85 2.83
CA CYS A 212 -2.66 13.03 3.50
C CYS A 212 -1.57 13.54 2.55
N LEU A 213 -1.54 13.03 1.31
CA LEU A 213 -0.60 13.45 0.28
C LEU A 213 -0.88 14.85 -0.26
N LEU A 214 -2.15 15.24 -0.36
CA LEU A 214 -2.54 16.60 -0.76
C LEU A 214 -2.04 17.67 0.22
N TYR A 215 -1.96 17.35 1.51
CA TYR A 215 -1.39 18.25 2.52
C TYR A 215 0.15 18.35 2.44
N THR A 216 0.81 17.36 1.86
CA THR A 216 2.27 17.31 1.74
C THR A 216 2.79 17.75 0.37
N SER A 217 1.93 17.87 -0.64
CA SER A 217 2.28 18.29 -2.00
C SER A 217 1.30 19.34 -2.52
N PRO A 218 1.78 20.50 -3.04
CA PRO A 218 0.90 21.58 -3.50
C PRO A 218 0.28 21.35 -4.90
N SER A 219 0.36 20.17 -5.50
CA SER A 219 -0.14 19.94 -6.86
C SER A 219 -1.53 19.29 -6.89
N PRO A 220 -2.56 19.96 -7.50
CA PRO A 220 -3.94 19.48 -7.55
C PRO A 220 -4.22 18.58 -8.77
N ARG A 221 -3.30 17.75 -9.23
CA ARG A 221 -3.51 16.92 -10.42
C ARG A 221 -3.56 15.43 -10.13
N ASP A 222 -4.24 15.08 -9.06
CA ASP A 222 -4.51 13.69 -8.75
C ASP A 222 -5.68 13.20 -9.60
N ARG A 223 -5.41 12.35 -10.57
CA ARG A 223 -6.43 11.52 -11.20
C ARG A 223 -6.14 10.08 -10.82
N PRO A 224 -6.97 9.44 -9.98
CA PRO A 224 -6.91 7.99 -9.83
C PRO A 224 -7.28 7.34 -11.18
N LEU A 225 -6.55 6.30 -11.54
CA LEU A 225 -6.89 5.40 -12.64
C LEU A 225 -8.10 4.55 -12.27
#